data_32f07691145ba7424b28e88c498ec09b
#
_entry.id   32f07691145ba7424b28e88c498ec09b
#
_cell.length_a   1.000
_cell.length_b   1.000
_cell.length_c   1.000
_cell.angle_alpha   90.00
_cell.angle_beta   90.00
_cell.angle_gamma   90.00
#
_symmetry.space_group_name_H-M   'P 1'
#
loop_
_entity.id
_entity.type
_entity.pdbx_description
1 polymer ?
#
loop_
_entity_poly.entity_id
_entity_poly.type
_entity_poly.pdbx_seq_one_letter_code
_entity_poly.pdbx_strand_id
1 'polypeptide(L)'
;MVIQVPEEVFGIKKYEAKVVRNWNVASFIKEFVVEIPEAMDYKAGGYIQIEIPNCEVKYDDIDISAHPAEHPGEPDKFKLEWDKFKLWDLKMKNSESVERAYSMASYPAEGKEIMLNVRIATPPWDRATNNWMDVNPGVASSYIFSKKPGDKVTISGPFGEFFINESEAEMLYVGGGAGMAPMRSHLYHLFRTLKTG
;
A
#
# COMPACT_ATOMS: atom_id res chain seq x y z
N MET A 1 -7.18 -20.87 29.94
CA MET A 1 -8.26 -19.90 29.68
C MET A 1 -7.64 -18.75 28.95
N VAL A 2 -7.86 -18.63 27.64
CA VAL A 2 -7.35 -17.48 26.86
C VAL A 2 -8.42 -16.39 26.97
N ILE A 3 -8.06 -15.29 27.62
CA ILE A 3 -8.94 -14.11 27.68
C ILE A 3 -8.77 -13.41 26.35
N GLN A 4 -9.77 -13.48 25.46
CA GLN A 4 -9.83 -12.62 24.29
C GLN A 4 -10.25 -11.22 24.76
N VAL A 5 -9.31 -10.30 24.71
CA VAL A 5 -9.58 -8.87 24.94
C VAL A 5 -10.03 -8.29 23.59
N PRO A 6 -11.17 -7.58 23.51
CA PRO A 6 -11.60 -6.93 22.28
C PRO A 6 -10.51 -5.97 21.77
N GLU A 7 -10.27 -5.96 20.45
CA GLU A 7 -9.25 -5.11 19.81
C GLU A 7 -9.47 -3.61 20.09
N GLU A 8 -10.73 -3.20 20.27
CA GLU A 8 -11.11 -1.82 20.61
C GLU A 8 -10.50 -1.33 21.93
N VAL A 9 -10.16 -2.25 22.86
CA VAL A 9 -9.48 -1.91 24.13
C VAL A 9 -8.05 -1.40 23.88
N PHE A 10 -7.46 -1.78 22.75
CA PHE A 10 -6.13 -1.29 22.32
C PHE A 10 -6.18 -0.09 21.37
N GLY A 11 -7.36 0.51 21.16
CA GLY A 11 -7.55 1.62 20.21
C GLY A 11 -7.52 1.21 18.74
N ILE A 12 -7.50 -0.12 18.46
CA ILE A 12 -7.56 -0.64 17.10
C ILE A 12 -9.01 -0.61 16.63
N LYS A 13 -9.23 0.02 15.49
CA LYS A 13 -10.55 0.11 14.87
C LYS A 13 -10.54 -0.51 13.49
N LYS A 14 -11.70 -1.00 13.06
CA LYS A 14 -11.96 -1.48 11.70
C LYS A 14 -12.76 -0.43 10.93
N TYR A 15 -12.30 -0.08 9.74
CA TYR A 15 -12.90 0.94 8.89
C TYR A 15 -13.29 0.36 7.54
N GLU A 16 -14.47 0.72 7.04
CA GLU A 16 -14.77 0.64 5.62
C GLU A 16 -14.22 1.92 4.98
N ALA A 17 -13.15 1.80 4.22
CA ALA A 17 -12.46 2.90 3.57
C ALA A 17 -12.80 2.94 2.08
N LYS A 18 -12.87 4.15 1.51
CA LYS A 18 -13.12 4.38 0.09
C LYS A 18 -11.82 4.68 -0.63
N VAL A 19 -11.54 3.97 -1.71
CA VAL A 19 -10.40 4.26 -2.58
C VAL A 19 -10.60 5.62 -3.26
N VAL A 20 -9.66 6.53 -3.09
CA VAL A 20 -9.68 7.87 -3.72
C VAL A 20 -8.65 8.00 -4.82
N ARG A 21 -7.50 7.33 -4.70
CA ARG A 21 -6.45 7.30 -5.73
C ARG A 21 -5.80 5.92 -5.77
N ASN A 22 -5.42 5.45 -6.96
CA ASN A 22 -4.67 4.22 -7.15
C ASN A 22 -3.84 4.30 -8.45
N TRP A 23 -2.83 5.17 -8.45
CA TRP A 23 -2.02 5.48 -9.61
C TRP A 23 -0.66 4.78 -9.58
N ASN A 24 -0.16 4.38 -10.75
CA ASN A 24 1.22 3.94 -10.86
C ASN A 24 2.18 5.14 -10.72
N VAL A 25 3.10 5.06 -9.74
CA VAL A 25 4.23 5.99 -9.57
C VAL A 25 5.53 5.41 -10.10
N ALA A 26 5.54 4.11 -10.36
CA ALA A 26 6.58 3.39 -11.10
C ALA A 26 5.96 2.16 -11.77
N SER A 27 6.70 1.49 -12.65
CA SER A 27 6.20 0.34 -13.45
C SER A 27 5.49 -0.72 -12.61
N PHE A 28 5.95 -0.93 -11.37
CA PHE A 28 5.47 -1.99 -10.47
C PHE A 28 5.07 -1.47 -9.08
N ILE A 29 4.90 -0.15 -8.92
CA ILE A 29 4.55 0.48 -7.64
C ILE A 29 3.38 1.43 -7.85
N LYS A 30 2.35 1.27 -7.01
CA LYS A 30 1.23 2.20 -6.94
C LYS A 30 1.28 3.04 -5.66
N GLU A 31 0.90 4.31 -5.81
CA GLU A 31 0.35 5.11 -4.73
C GLU A 31 -1.12 4.72 -4.58
N PHE A 32 -1.44 4.08 -3.47
CA PHE A 32 -2.79 3.68 -3.13
C PHE A 32 -3.28 4.52 -1.96
N VAL A 33 -4.34 5.29 -2.17
CA VAL A 33 -4.88 6.18 -1.13
C VAL A 33 -6.34 5.86 -0.89
N VAL A 34 -6.68 5.69 0.37
CA VAL A 34 -8.04 5.48 0.83
C VAL A 34 -8.46 6.59 1.78
N GLU A 35 -9.74 6.94 1.76
CA GLU A 35 -10.36 7.84 2.72
C GLU A 35 -11.18 7.04 3.73
N ILE A 36 -10.95 7.32 5.03
CA ILE A 36 -11.70 6.73 6.14
C ILE A 36 -12.75 7.70 6.68
N PRO A 37 -13.84 7.21 7.32
CA PRO A 37 -14.94 8.06 7.78
C PRO A 37 -14.52 9.12 8.81
N GLU A 38 -13.58 8.76 9.67
CA GLU A 38 -13.01 9.63 10.71
C GLU A 38 -11.49 9.56 10.71
N ALA A 39 -10.81 10.61 11.15
CA ALA A 39 -9.36 10.61 11.23
C ALA A 39 -8.87 9.54 12.23
N MET A 40 -7.86 8.79 11.84
CA MET A 40 -7.19 7.81 12.69
C MET A 40 -6.14 8.51 13.53
N ASP A 41 -6.14 8.27 14.83
CA ASP A 41 -5.09 8.74 15.73
C ASP A 41 -3.92 7.74 15.70
N TYR A 42 -2.81 8.11 15.07
CA TYR A 42 -1.62 7.26 14.95
C TYR A 42 -0.33 8.06 15.01
N LYS A 43 0.77 7.38 15.26
CA LYS A 43 2.11 7.97 15.22
C LYS A 43 2.76 7.74 13.86
N ALA A 44 3.53 8.72 13.39
CA ALA A 44 4.30 8.59 12.15
C ALA A 44 5.18 7.33 12.16
N GLY A 45 5.13 6.54 11.08
CA GLY A 45 5.76 5.23 10.98
C GLY A 45 4.85 4.05 11.31
N GLY A 46 3.62 4.30 11.73
CA GLY A 46 2.61 3.25 11.95
C GLY A 46 2.19 2.52 10.67
N TYR A 47 1.47 1.42 10.83
CA TYR A 47 0.92 0.63 9.74
C TYR A 47 -0.55 0.30 9.95
N ILE A 48 -1.23 -0.09 8.89
CA ILE A 48 -2.57 -0.66 8.90
C ILE A 48 -2.53 -2.11 8.41
N GLN A 49 -3.57 -2.86 8.71
CA GLN A 49 -3.87 -4.10 8.00
C GLN A 49 -4.99 -3.85 6.98
N ILE A 50 -4.88 -4.46 5.82
CA ILE A 50 -5.93 -4.48 4.81
C ILE A 50 -6.48 -5.89 4.69
N GLU A 51 -7.81 -6.02 4.71
CA GLU A 51 -8.51 -7.28 4.52
C GLU A 51 -8.69 -7.56 3.03
N ILE A 52 -8.27 -8.73 2.59
CA ILE A 52 -8.44 -9.22 1.23
C ILE A 52 -9.46 -10.35 1.28
N PRO A 53 -10.68 -10.15 0.74
CA PRO A 53 -11.71 -11.19 0.74
C PRO A 53 -11.35 -12.33 -0.23
N ASN A 54 -12.18 -13.38 -0.24
CA ASN A 54 -12.16 -14.35 -1.32
C ASN A 54 -12.40 -13.62 -2.66
N CYS A 55 -11.43 -13.69 -3.57
CA CYS A 55 -11.49 -13.00 -4.85
C CYS A 55 -10.52 -13.59 -5.88
N GLU A 56 -10.77 -13.27 -7.14
CA GLU A 56 -9.85 -13.52 -8.25
C GLU A 56 -9.53 -12.17 -8.91
N VAL A 57 -8.27 -11.96 -9.28
CA VAL A 57 -7.81 -10.77 -10.00
C VAL A 57 -7.11 -11.22 -11.27
N LYS A 58 -7.60 -10.78 -12.41
CA LYS A 58 -6.91 -10.88 -13.69
C LYS A 58 -6.10 -9.62 -13.91
N TYR A 59 -4.84 -9.79 -14.31
CA TYR A 59 -3.96 -8.63 -14.45
C TYR A 59 -4.28 -7.79 -15.69
N ASP A 60 -4.96 -8.37 -16.69
CA ASP A 60 -5.48 -7.64 -17.86
C ASP A 60 -6.60 -6.65 -17.51
N ASP A 61 -7.26 -6.80 -16.36
CA ASP A 61 -8.27 -5.87 -15.84
C ASP A 61 -7.68 -4.72 -14.98
N ILE A 62 -6.37 -4.77 -14.67
CA ILE A 62 -5.69 -3.79 -13.82
C ILE A 62 -5.42 -2.50 -14.61
N ASP A 63 -5.87 -1.38 -14.07
CA ASP A 63 -5.49 -0.06 -14.56
C ASP A 63 -4.08 0.30 -14.06
N ILE A 64 -3.13 0.51 -14.96
CA ILE A 64 -1.74 0.88 -14.67
C ILE A 64 -1.42 2.33 -15.07
N SER A 65 -2.43 3.16 -15.21
CA SER A 65 -2.25 4.57 -15.55
C SER A 65 -1.25 5.24 -14.62
N ALA A 66 -0.33 5.98 -15.21
CA ALA A 66 0.68 6.74 -14.48
C ALA A 66 0.04 7.89 -13.70
N HIS A 67 0.65 8.24 -12.56
CA HIS A 67 0.19 9.35 -11.73
C HIS A 67 0.17 10.67 -12.53
N PRO A 68 -0.98 11.33 -12.69
CA PRO A 68 -1.14 12.43 -13.64
C PRO A 68 -0.32 13.68 -13.29
N ALA A 69 -0.01 13.89 -12.00
CA ALA A 69 0.83 15.02 -11.58
C ALA A 69 2.33 14.75 -11.77
N GLU A 70 2.76 13.48 -11.74
CA GLU A 70 4.16 13.10 -11.94
C GLU A 70 4.47 12.84 -13.42
N HIS A 71 3.48 12.39 -14.18
CA HIS A 71 3.59 12.08 -15.61
C HIS A 71 2.45 12.72 -16.42
N PRO A 72 2.41 14.05 -16.50
CA PRO A 72 1.34 14.76 -17.19
C PRO A 72 1.32 14.42 -18.69
N GLY A 73 0.17 13.91 -19.16
CA GLY A 73 -0.01 13.51 -20.57
C GLY A 73 0.57 12.15 -20.96
N GLU A 74 1.13 11.39 -20.02
CA GLU A 74 1.73 10.08 -20.28
C GLU A 74 1.02 8.95 -19.49
N PRO A 75 -0.29 8.71 -19.65
CA PRO A 75 -1.00 7.70 -18.89
C PRO A 75 -0.44 6.28 -19.08
N ASP A 76 0.04 5.97 -20.27
CA ASP A 76 0.59 4.66 -20.65
C ASP A 76 2.10 4.50 -20.37
N LYS A 77 2.67 5.37 -19.54
CA LYS A 77 4.11 5.44 -19.23
C LYS A 77 4.75 4.09 -18.93
N PHE A 78 4.04 3.23 -18.24
CA PHE A 78 4.56 1.96 -17.72
C PHE A 78 4.11 0.73 -18.50
N LYS A 79 3.37 0.93 -19.59
CA LYS A 79 2.79 -0.19 -20.36
C LYS A 79 3.85 -1.08 -21.00
N LEU A 80 4.94 -0.50 -21.50
CA LEU A 80 6.01 -1.26 -22.15
C LEU A 80 6.67 -2.30 -21.22
N GLU A 81 6.85 -1.98 -19.93
CA GLU A 81 7.39 -2.93 -18.95
C GLU A 81 6.42 -4.06 -18.68
N TRP A 82 5.13 -3.76 -18.58
CA TRP A 82 4.09 -4.78 -18.40
C TRP A 82 3.99 -5.71 -19.60
N ASP A 83 4.05 -5.18 -20.82
CA ASP A 83 4.09 -5.95 -22.06
C ASP A 83 5.36 -6.83 -22.13
N LYS A 84 6.53 -6.23 -21.85
CA LYS A 84 7.83 -6.93 -21.86
C LYS A 84 7.88 -8.12 -20.92
N PHE A 85 7.33 -7.98 -19.73
CA PHE A 85 7.32 -9.03 -18.71
C PHE A 85 6.04 -9.86 -18.72
N LYS A 86 5.15 -9.69 -19.69
CA LYS A 86 3.91 -10.48 -19.85
C LYS A 86 3.06 -10.50 -18.58
N LEU A 87 2.96 -9.36 -17.87
CA LEU A 87 2.19 -9.31 -16.62
C LEU A 87 0.70 -9.49 -16.86
N TRP A 88 0.18 -9.09 -18.02
CA TRP A 88 -1.22 -9.21 -18.39
C TRP A 88 -1.74 -10.66 -18.36
N ASP A 89 -0.86 -11.64 -18.54
CA ASP A 89 -1.23 -13.06 -18.53
C ASP A 89 -1.42 -13.63 -17.12
N LEU A 90 -1.01 -12.88 -16.09
CA LEU A 90 -1.08 -13.33 -14.71
C LEU A 90 -2.50 -13.28 -14.14
N LYS A 91 -2.78 -14.23 -13.26
CA LYS A 91 -4.04 -14.31 -12.50
C LYS A 91 -3.73 -14.64 -11.06
N MET A 92 -4.31 -13.89 -10.14
CA MET A 92 -4.24 -14.14 -8.71
C MET A 92 -5.56 -14.73 -8.22
N LYS A 93 -5.49 -15.77 -7.39
CA LYS A 93 -6.65 -16.36 -6.70
C LYS A 93 -6.44 -16.31 -5.20
N ASN A 94 -7.49 -15.90 -4.49
CA ASN A 94 -7.57 -15.95 -3.05
C ASN A 94 -8.85 -16.69 -2.66
N SER A 95 -8.72 -17.84 -1.97
CA SER A 95 -9.85 -18.71 -1.61
C SER A 95 -10.46 -18.38 -0.26
N GLU A 96 -9.79 -17.58 0.57
CA GLU A 96 -10.23 -17.24 1.92
C GLU A 96 -9.90 -15.78 2.26
N SER A 97 -10.59 -15.20 3.24
CA SER A 97 -10.25 -13.86 3.71
C SER A 97 -8.91 -13.88 4.45
N VAL A 98 -8.01 -12.97 4.07
CA VAL A 98 -6.70 -12.80 4.71
C VAL A 98 -6.43 -11.33 4.99
N GLU A 99 -5.63 -11.04 5.99
CA GLU A 99 -5.18 -9.68 6.30
C GLU A 99 -3.68 -9.53 6.04
N ARG A 100 -3.27 -8.36 5.56
CA ARG A 100 -1.85 -8.04 5.32
C ARG A 100 -1.53 -6.63 5.80
N ALA A 101 -0.38 -6.52 6.48
CA ALA A 101 0.14 -5.27 7.01
C ALA A 101 0.81 -4.42 5.92
N TYR A 102 0.53 -3.11 5.95
CA TYR A 102 1.16 -2.11 5.10
C TYR A 102 1.50 -0.87 5.92
N SER A 103 2.77 -0.47 5.90
CA SER A 103 3.21 0.79 6.50
C SER A 103 2.54 1.97 5.81
N MET A 104 2.06 2.91 6.60
CA MET A 104 1.45 4.14 6.09
C MET A 104 2.54 5.08 5.57
N ALA A 105 2.37 5.54 4.34
CA ALA A 105 3.19 6.62 3.76
C ALA A 105 2.62 7.99 4.13
N SER A 106 1.33 8.08 4.45
CA SER A 106 0.71 9.25 5.04
C SER A 106 1.25 9.51 6.45
N TYR A 107 1.23 10.78 6.88
CA TYR A 107 1.54 11.16 8.26
C TYR A 107 0.27 11.69 8.95
N PRO A 108 0.21 11.75 10.29
CA PRO A 108 -1.04 12.02 11.03
C PRO A 108 -1.81 13.27 10.60
N ALA A 109 -1.11 14.35 10.20
CA ALA A 109 -1.77 15.58 9.80
C ALA A 109 -2.41 15.53 8.38
N GLU A 110 -2.28 14.45 7.63
CA GLU A 110 -3.05 14.22 6.39
C GLU A 110 -4.51 13.77 6.69
N GLY A 111 -4.84 13.58 7.96
CA GLY A 111 -6.21 13.47 8.45
C GLY A 111 -6.87 12.15 8.12
N LYS A 112 -7.87 12.18 7.21
CA LYS A 112 -8.66 11.00 6.85
C LYS A 112 -8.06 10.18 5.69
N GLU A 113 -7.06 10.70 5.00
CA GLU A 113 -6.41 9.98 3.91
C GLU A 113 -5.28 9.09 4.43
N ILE A 114 -5.39 7.81 4.14
CA ILE A 114 -4.35 6.81 4.40
C ILE A 114 -3.70 6.45 3.07
N MET A 115 -2.40 6.75 2.95
CA MET A 115 -1.60 6.47 1.77
C MET A 115 -0.70 5.27 2.00
N LEU A 116 -0.69 4.36 1.03
CA LEU A 116 0.23 3.23 0.96
C LEU A 116 1.04 3.29 -0.33
N ASN A 117 2.30 2.88 -0.28
CA ASN A 117 3.10 2.59 -1.46
C ASN A 117 3.19 1.08 -1.64
N VAL A 118 2.55 0.56 -2.66
CA VAL A 118 2.40 -0.88 -2.84
C VAL A 118 3.14 -1.34 -4.09
N ARG A 119 4.13 -2.24 -3.90
CA ARG A 119 4.78 -2.93 -5.00
C ARG A 119 4.00 -4.21 -5.32
N ILE A 120 3.70 -4.43 -6.61
CA ILE A 120 3.09 -5.69 -7.05
C ILE A 120 4.07 -6.85 -6.86
N ALA A 121 3.61 -7.91 -6.22
CA ALA A 121 4.39 -9.15 -6.02
C ALA A 121 4.02 -10.16 -7.10
N THR A 122 4.90 -10.31 -8.09
CA THR A 122 4.77 -11.26 -9.17
C THR A 122 5.33 -12.64 -8.77
N PRO A 123 4.96 -13.72 -9.45
CA PRO A 123 5.69 -14.98 -9.38
C PRO A 123 7.17 -14.80 -9.70
N PRO A 124 8.04 -15.73 -9.30
CA PRO A 124 9.42 -15.74 -9.77
C PRO A 124 9.49 -15.91 -11.30
N TRP A 125 10.44 -15.23 -11.93
CA TRP A 125 10.70 -15.37 -13.35
C TRP A 125 11.64 -16.55 -13.61
N ASP A 126 11.20 -17.51 -14.39
CA ASP A 126 12.04 -18.61 -14.86
C ASP A 126 12.78 -18.23 -16.14
N ARG A 127 14.09 -18.11 -16.03
CA ARG A 127 14.95 -17.73 -17.17
C ARG A 127 15.08 -18.84 -18.20
N ALA A 128 14.88 -20.11 -17.82
CA ALA A 128 15.01 -21.25 -18.72
C ALA A 128 13.82 -21.32 -19.69
N THR A 129 12.62 -21.06 -19.19
CA THR A 129 11.39 -21.08 -20.00
C THR A 129 11.02 -19.70 -20.53
N ASN A 130 11.72 -18.64 -20.09
CA ASN A 130 11.41 -17.24 -20.39
C ASN A 130 9.94 -16.91 -20.09
N ASN A 131 9.48 -17.34 -18.91
CA ASN A 131 8.11 -17.14 -18.44
C ASN A 131 8.03 -17.08 -16.93
N TRP A 132 6.88 -16.71 -16.39
CA TRP A 132 6.57 -16.78 -14.96
C TRP A 132 6.47 -18.24 -14.51
N MET A 133 6.97 -18.53 -13.31
CA MET A 133 6.70 -19.83 -12.66
C MET A 133 5.20 -19.94 -12.35
N ASP A 134 4.69 -21.18 -12.34
CA ASP A 134 3.29 -21.47 -11.98
C ASP A 134 3.10 -21.37 -10.46
N VAL A 135 3.15 -20.15 -9.96
CA VAL A 135 2.94 -19.79 -8.55
C VAL A 135 1.94 -18.63 -8.49
N ASN A 136 1.03 -18.70 -7.54
CA ASN A 136 0.04 -17.61 -7.36
C ASN A 136 0.75 -16.29 -7.07
N PRO A 137 0.41 -15.18 -7.78
CA PRO A 137 0.92 -13.85 -7.46
C PRO A 137 0.56 -13.42 -6.05
N GLY A 138 1.24 -12.38 -5.55
CA GLY A 138 0.98 -11.84 -4.22
C GLY A 138 -0.46 -11.38 -4.05
N VAL A 139 -1.19 -12.03 -3.14
CA VAL A 139 -2.64 -11.85 -2.96
C VAL A 139 -3.01 -10.40 -2.67
N ALA A 140 -2.38 -9.80 -1.65
CA ALA A 140 -2.74 -8.45 -1.23
C ALA A 140 -2.35 -7.37 -2.25
N SER A 141 -1.15 -7.48 -2.84
CA SER A 141 -0.71 -6.50 -3.84
C SER A 141 -1.55 -6.57 -5.10
N SER A 142 -1.93 -7.76 -5.58
CA SER A 142 -2.83 -7.93 -6.73
C SER A 142 -4.22 -7.35 -6.45
N TYR A 143 -4.77 -7.63 -5.25
CA TYR A 143 -6.04 -7.05 -4.82
C TYR A 143 -6.00 -5.52 -4.81
N ILE A 144 -4.97 -4.92 -4.21
CA ILE A 144 -4.81 -3.46 -4.18
C ILE A 144 -4.68 -2.90 -5.60
N PHE A 145 -3.87 -3.54 -6.47
CA PHE A 145 -3.68 -3.09 -7.84
C PHE A 145 -4.96 -3.12 -8.67
N SER A 146 -5.89 -4.04 -8.37
CA SER A 146 -7.19 -4.14 -9.06
C SER A 146 -8.21 -3.08 -8.66
N LYS A 147 -7.97 -2.35 -7.55
CA LYS A 147 -8.92 -1.37 -7.04
C LYS A 147 -8.94 -0.10 -7.87
N LYS A 148 -10.14 0.48 -8.00
CA LYS A 148 -10.39 1.73 -8.72
C LYS A 148 -10.92 2.80 -7.76
N PRO A 149 -10.73 4.08 -8.06
CA PRO A 149 -11.38 5.14 -7.29
C PRO A 149 -12.89 4.89 -7.15
N GLY A 150 -13.39 4.98 -5.93
CA GLY A 150 -14.77 4.67 -5.58
C GLY A 150 -14.99 3.29 -4.97
N ASP A 151 -14.08 2.33 -5.17
CA ASP A 151 -14.16 1.02 -4.53
C ASP A 151 -14.03 1.13 -3.00
N LYS A 152 -14.58 0.13 -2.31
CA LYS A 152 -14.49 0.00 -0.87
C LYS A 152 -13.48 -1.08 -0.51
N VAL A 153 -12.73 -0.84 0.56
CA VAL A 153 -11.81 -1.80 1.17
C VAL A 153 -11.96 -1.74 2.68
N THR A 154 -11.73 -2.86 3.34
CA THR A 154 -11.72 -2.92 4.80
C THR A 154 -10.28 -2.81 5.29
N ILE A 155 -10.03 -1.88 6.20
CA ILE A 155 -8.75 -1.72 6.87
C ILE A 155 -8.93 -1.74 8.38
N SER A 156 -7.90 -2.13 9.10
CA SER A 156 -7.85 -2.06 10.56
C SER A 156 -6.55 -1.38 11.01
N GLY A 157 -6.61 -0.73 12.16
CA GLY A 157 -5.46 -0.03 12.74
C GLY A 157 -5.86 1.05 13.73
N PRO A 158 -4.87 1.84 14.19
CA PRO A 158 -3.46 1.80 13.82
C PRO A 158 -2.67 0.70 14.53
N PHE A 159 -1.57 0.27 13.91
CA PHE A 159 -0.56 -0.60 14.50
C PHE A 159 0.84 0.02 14.32
N GLY A 160 1.85 -0.50 15.00
CA GLY A 160 3.25 -0.18 14.71
C GLY A 160 4.17 -0.19 15.90
N GLU A 161 5.46 -0.29 15.56
CA GLU A 161 6.59 -0.19 16.49
C GLU A 161 7.71 0.69 15.91
N PHE A 162 7.74 0.89 14.59
CA PHE A 162 8.72 1.71 13.90
C PHE A 162 8.28 3.19 13.90
N PHE A 163 8.10 3.74 15.09
CA PHE A 163 7.74 5.14 15.25
C PHE A 163 8.98 6.04 15.19
N ILE A 164 8.73 7.30 14.80
CA ILE A 164 9.76 8.31 14.86
C ILE A 164 10.19 8.53 16.32
N ASN A 165 11.50 8.66 16.53
CA ASN A 165 12.05 9.09 17.81
C ASN A 165 12.27 10.60 17.74
N GLU A 166 11.42 11.35 18.44
CA GLU A 166 11.53 12.81 18.53
C GLU A 166 12.67 13.20 19.47
N SER A 167 13.86 13.44 18.89
CA SER A 167 15.05 13.85 19.62
C SER A 167 15.81 14.90 18.82
N GLU A 168 16.73 15.60 19.49
CA GLU A 168 17.66 16.56 18.85
C GLU A 168 18.84 15.89 18.13
N ALA A 169 18.88 14.56 18.08
CA ALA A 169 19.93 13.83 17.42
C ALA A 169 19.78 13.88 15.89
N GLU A 170 20.90 13.93 15.20
CA GLU A 170 20.94 13.75 13.75
C GLU A 170 20.44 12.36 13.36
N MET A 171 19.57 12.30 12.34
CA MET A 171 18.94 11.06 11.90
C MET A 171 19.36 10.71 10.48
N LEU A 172 19.79 9.48 10.27
CA LEU A 172 20.08 8.91 8.96
C LEU A 172 18.96 7.96 8.55
N TYR A 173 18.26 8.26 7.45
CA TYR A 173 17.23 7.41 6.87
C TYR A 173 17.81 6.57 5.73
N VAL A 174 17.67 5.25 5.83
CA VAL A 174 18.08 4.31 4.77
C VAL A 174 16.87 3.48 4.36
N GLY A 175 16.40 3.67 3.14
CA GLY A 175 15.23 2.98 2.63
C GLY A 175 15.33 2.72 1.13
N GLY A 176 14.65 1.65 0.67
CA GLY A 176 14.59 1.27 -0.74
C GLY A 176 13.19 0.88 -1.16
N GLY A 177 12.74 1.35 -2.32
CA GLY A 177 11.43 1.01 -2.90
C GLY A 177 10.27 1.35 -1.95
N ALA A 178 9.36 0.41 -1.76
CA ALA A 178 8.20 0.57 -0.86
C ALA A 178 8.59 0.78 0.63
N GLY A 179 9.83 0.46 1.03
CA GLY A 179 10.35 0.76 2.36
C GLY A 179 10.46 2.25 2.66
N MET A 180 10.33 3.12 1.65
CA MET A 180 10.21 4.56 1.85
C MET A 180 8.87 5.01 2.46
N ALA A 181 7.85 4.16 2.50
CA ALA A 181 6.53 4.53 3.03
C ALA A 181 6.59 5.07 4.47
N PRO A 182 7.10 4.32 5.48
CA PRO A 182 7.17 4.85 6.85
C PRO A 182 8.14 6.04 6.96
N MET A 183 9.19 6.09 6.12
CA MET A 183 10.14 7.21 6.13
C MET A 183 9.53 8.49 5.61
N ARG A 184 8.64 8.43 4.59
CA ARG A 184 7.87 9.59 4.15
C ARG A 184 7.02 10.13 5.31
N SER A 185 6.34 9.24 6.03
CA SER A 185 5.54 9.60 7.19
C SER A 185 6.39 10.32 8.25
N HIS A 186 7.56 9.80 8.60
CA HIS A 186 8.50 10.41 9.54
C HIS A 186 8.96 11.80 9.08
N LEU A 187 9.46 11.91 7.83
CA LEU A 187 10.00 13.15 7.29
C LEU A 187 8.93 14.24 7.22
N TYR A 188 7.71 13.91 6.80
CA TYR A 188 6.62 14.88 6.77
C TYR A 188 6.20 15.31 8.17
N HIS A 189 6.19 14.40 9.13
CA HIS A 189 5.93 14.73 10.53
C HIS A 189 6.99 15.67 11.08
N LEU A 190 8.28 15.37 10.88
CA LEU A 190 9.39 16.23 11.31
C LEU A 190 9.30 17.63 10.70
N PHE A 191 9.25 17.71 9.36
CA PHE A 191 9.39 19.02 8.70
C PHE A 191 8.10 19.83 8.65
N ARG A 192 6.93 19.20 8.63
CA ARG A 192 5.65 19.89 8.52
C ARG A 192 4.93 20.07 9.84
N THR A 193 5.00 19.11 10.76
CA THR A 193 4.36 19.18 12.06
C THR A 193 5.27 19.79 13.11
N LEU A 194 6.45 19.19 13.32
CA LEU A 194 7.41 19.63 14.32
C LEU A 194 8.26 20.82 13.86
N LYS A 195 8.36 21.04 12.54
CA LYS A 195 9.16 22.13 11.92
C LYS A 195 10.62 22.11 12.34
N THR A 196 11.16 20.89 12.54
CA THR A 196 12.58 20.66 12.80
C THR A 196 13.36 20.75 11.51
N GLY A 197 14.46 21.52 11.47
CA GLY A 197 15.33 21.66 10.31
C GLY A 197 16.53 22.54 10.63
#